data_f2aafc4e4608533d8932f4ec289225da
#
_entry.id   f2aafc4e4608533d8932f4ec289225da
#
_cell.length_a   1.000
_cell.length_b   1.000
_cell.length_c   1.000
_cell.angle_alpha   90.00
_cell.angle_beta   90.00
_cell.angle_gamma   90.00
#
_symmetry.space_group_name_H-M   'P 1'
#
loop_
_entity.id
_entity.type
_entity.pdbx_description
1 polymer ?
#
loop_
_entity_poly.entity_id
_entity_poly.type
_entity_poly.pdbx_seq_one_letter_code
_entity_poly.pdbx_strand_id
1 'polypeptide(L)'
;VEPLAAALEIPSQVHLSPEKNVAIIGDGRLALMIAQVVSLYGVDLTIIGKHEDKLKKFEKLGKTRHIDGETYEVVIDATGSPGGMEMAQNIVRKRGTIVLKSTYAGNLNLNMSYFVVNEITIVGSRCGPFEPALNLLNRGLVELPEIELWDLRDYEKAFASHSFKSGFKFPV
;
A
#
# COMPACT_ATOMS: atom_id res chain seq x y z
N VAL A 1 -12.57 5.27 5.84
CA VAL A 1 -12.72 3.89 6.34
C VAL A 1 -12.41 2.87 5.25
N GLU A 2 -13.01 2.96 4.04
CA GLU A 2 -12.88 1.94 2.99
C GLU A 2 -11.42 1.59 2.63
N PRO A 3 -10.48 2.54 2.36
CA PRO A 3 -9.11 2.17 2.07
C PRO A 3 -8.38 1.47 3.23
N LEU A 4 -8.75 1.77 4.47
CA LEU A 4 -8.23 1.08 5.63
C LEU A 4 -8.79 -0.34 5.74
N ALA A 5 -10.09 -0.53 5.47
CA ALA A 5 -10.69 -1.85 5.38
C ALA A 5 -10.01 -2.69 4.28
N ALA A 6 -9.75 -2.10 3.11
CA ALA A 6 -9.00 -2.77 2.05
C ALA A 6 -7.57 -3.15 2.48
N ALA A 7 -6.90 -2.34 3.28
CA ALA A 7 -5.58 -2.67 3.83
C ALA A 7 -5.64 -3.87 4.79
N LEU A 8 -6.70 -3.97 5.58
CA LEU A 8 -6.91 -5.06 6.54
C LEU A 8 -7.19 -6.43 5.89
N GLU A 9 -7.51 -6.47 4.60
CA GLU A 9 -7.64 -7.73 3.89
C GLU A 9 -6.30 -8.46 3.75
N ILE A 10 -5.20 -7.74 3.70
CA ILE A 10 -3.87 -8.33 3.51
C ILE A 10 -3.50 -9.33 4.62
N PRO A 11 -3.57 -8.98 5.91
CA PRO A 11 -3.23 -9.92 6.99
C PRO A 11 -4.23 -11.08 7.14
N SER A 12 -5.43 -11.00 6.54
CA SER A 12 -6.35 -12.15 6.47
C SER A 12 -5.94 -13.16 5.41
N GLN A 13 -5.21 -12.73 4.39
CA GLN A 13 -4.80 -13.55 3.25
C GLN A 13 -3.34 -14.01 3.34
N VAL A 14 -2.49 -13.25 4.02
CA VAL A 14 -1.04 -13.52 4.11
C VAL A 14 -0.59 -13.44 5.56
N HIS A 15 0.10 -14.48 6.02
CA HIS A 15 0.65 -14.48 7.36
C HIS A 15 1.77 -13.45 7.50
N LEU A 16 1.59 -12.51 8.42
CA LEU A 16 2.57 -11.49 8.80
C LEU A 16 3.06 -11.76 10.22
N SER A 17 4.37 -11.66 10.45
CA SER A 17 5.01 -11.90 11.74
C SER A 17 6.34 -11.14 11.84
N PRO A 18 6.85 -10.88 13.06
CA PRO A 18 8.02 -10.02 13.26
C PRO A 18 9.31 -10.48 12.57
N GLU A 19 9.43 -11.75 12.22
CA GLU A 19 10.59 -12.29 11.48
C GLU A 19 10.53 -12.05 9.96
N LYS A 20 9.45 -11.46 9.43
CA LYS A 20 9.29 -11.27 7.99
C LYS A 20 9.76 -9.91 7.52
N ASN A 21 10.48 -9.93 6.39
CA ASN A 21 10.78 -8.74 5.61
C ASN A 21 9.63 -8.48 4.63
N VAL A 22 9.01 -7.32 4.73
CA VAL A 22 7.86 -6.93 3.91
C VAL A 22 8.17 -5.66 3.14
N ALA A 23 7.94 -5.65 1.83
CA ALA A 23 8.01 -4.45 1.02
C ALA A 23 6.62 -3.99 0.57
N ILE A 24 6.39 -2.68 0.61
CA ILE A 24 5.24 -2.03 -0.04
C ILE A 24 5.78 -1.19 -1.19
N ILE A 25 5.31 -1.45 -2.41
CA ILE A 25 5.63 -0.65 -3.58
C ILE A 25 4.52 0.37 -3.79
N GLY A 26 4.87 1.65 -3.71
CA GLY A 26 3.96 2.78 -3.82
C GLY A 26 4.02 3.72 -2.62
N ASP A 27 3.80 5.01 -2.87
CA ASP A 27 3.84 6.09 -1.88
C ASP A 27 2.51 6.88 -1.79
N GLY A 28 1.43 6.25 -2.26
CA GLY A 28 0.09 6.83 -2.30
C GLY A 28 -0.71 6.60 -1.01
N ARG A 29 -1.96 7.08 -1.04
CA ARG A 29 -2.90 6.99 0.09
C ARG A 29 -3.19 5.56 0.54
N LEU A 30 -3.37 4.63 -0.41
CA LEU A 30 -3.61 3.22 -0.09
C LEU A 30 -2.37 2.60 0.53
N ALA A 31 -1.19 2.88 -0.03
CA ALA A 31 0.08 2.41 0.52
C ALA A 31 0.27 2.87 1.98
N LEU A 32 -0.12 4.12 2.32
CA LEU A 32 -0.05 4.61 3.69
C LEU A 32 -0.98 3.84 4.64
N MET A 33 -2.21 3.52 4.22
CA MET A 33 -3.10 2.69 5.02
C MET A 33 -2.55 1.28 5.21
N ILE A 34 -1.99 0.70 4.15
CA ILE A 34 -1.36 -0.62 4.19
C ILE A 34 -0.15 -0.60 5.13
N ALA A 35 0.72 0.41 5.03
CA ALA A 35 1.89 0.52 5.89
C ALA A 35 1.53 0.59 7.38
N GLN A 36 0.50 1.38 7.74
CA GLN A 36 0.02 1.44 9.12
C GLN A 36 -0.51 0.08 9.60
N VAL A 37 -1.31 -0.60 8.80
CA VAL A 37 -1.85 -1.92 9.18
C VAL A 37 -0.72 -2.95 9.32
N VAL A 38 0.18 -3.01 8.35
CA VAL A 38 1.28 -3.99 8.30
C VAL A 38 2.26 -3.77 9.44
N SER A 39 2.55 -2.51 9.80
CA SER A 39 3.45 -2.18 10.91
C SER A 39 2.95 -2.70 12.27
N LEU A 40 1.63 -2.85 12.46
CA LEU A 40 1.06 -3.40 13.69
C LEU A 40 1.47 -4.86 13.94
N TYR A 41 1.95 -5.57 12.93
CA TYR A 41 2.42 -6.95 13.02
C TYR A 41 3.92 -7.07 13.38
N GLY A 42 4.60 -5.93 13.56
CA GLY A 42 6.01 -5.89 13.97
C GLY A 42 7.01 -6.37 12.91
N VAL A 43 6.60 -6.46 11.65
CA VAL A 43 7.45 -6.89 10.52
C VAL A 43 8.60 -5.90 10.26
N ASP A 44 9.69 -6.35 9.64
CA ASP A 44 10.68 -5.43 9.06
C ASP A 44 10.11 -4.85 7.76
N LEU A 45 9.56 -3.63 7.87
CA LEU A 45 8.81 -2.98 6.80
C LEU A 45 9.68 -2.02 5.99
N THR A 46 9.64 -2.17 4.68
CA THR A 46 10.26 -1.24 3.72
C THR A 46 9.19 -0.69 2.76
N ILE A 47 9.18 0.62 2.60
CA ILE A 47 8.30 1.31 1.65
C ILE A 47 9.15 1.80 0.47
N ILE A 48 8.80 1.38 -0.74
CA ILE A 48 9.49 1.74 -1.98
C ILE A 48 8.62 2.71 -2.76
N GLY A 49 9.08 3.95 -2.89
CA GLY A 49 8.33 5.03 -3.54
C GLY A 49 9.18 5.89 -4.46
N LYS A 50 8.53 6.78 -5.21
CA LYS A 50 9.18 7.68 -6.17
C LYS A 50 9.28 9.13 -5.68
N HIS A 51 8.41 9.53 -4.72
CA HIS A 51 8.28 10.91 -4.29
C HIS A 51 8.76 11.08 -2.84
N GLU A 52 9.88 11.74 -2.67
CA GLU A 52 10.49 11.95 -1.33
C GLU A 52 9.56 12.65 -0.35
N ASP A 53 8.82 13.65 -0.81
CA ASP A 53 7.84 14.39 0.00
C ASP A 53 6.74 13.47 0.55
N LYS A 54 6.31 12.47 -0.23
CA LYS A 54 5.33 11.48 0.21
C LYS A 54 5.95 10.43 1.13
N LEU A 55 7.17 9.97 0.83
CA LEU A 55 7.89 8.98 1.63
C LEU A 55 8.12 9.44 3.08
N LYS A 56 8.28 10.74 3.32
CA LYS A 56 8.35 11.32 4.68
C LYS A 56 7.19 10.92 5.59
N LYS A 57 6.01 10.67 5.03
CA LYS A 57 4.83 10.25 5.81
C LYS A 57 4.94 8.81 6.33
N PHE A 58 5.87 8.03 5.80
CA PHE A 58 6.07 6.62 6.14
C PHE A 58 7.25 6.39 7.10
N GLU A 59 8.10 7.38 7.35
CA GLU A 59 9.35 7.24 8.13
C GLU A 59 9.16 6.65 9.53
N LYS A 60 8.00 6.90 10.14
CA LYS A 60 7.65 6.33 11.45
C LYS A 60 7.14 4.89 11.39
N LEU A 61 6.81 4.39 10.20
CA LEU A 61 6.20 3.09 9.98
C LEU A 61 7.20 2.03 9.51
N GLY A 62 8.26 2.45 8.81
CA GLY A 62 9.27 1.57 8.26
C GLY A 62 10.36 2.32 7.51
N LYS A 63 11.31 1.55 6.95
CA LYS A 63 12.37 2.08 6.08
C LYS A 63 11.77 2.63 4.79
N THR A 64 12.26 3.76 4.31
CA THR A 64 11.82 4.32 3.03
C THR A 64 12.98 4.31 2.03
N ARG A 65 12.70 3.87 0.80
CA ARG A 65 13.74 3.71 -0.22
C ARG A 65 13.20 3.99 -1.63
N HIS A 66 14.08 4.26 -2.58
CA HIS A 66 13.70 4.31 -3.99
C HIS A 66 13.77 2.92 -4.63
N ILE A 67 14.89 2.27 -4.64
CA ILE A 67 15.11 0.87 -5.02
C ILE A 67 16.45 0.44 -4.43
N ASP A 68 16.54 -0.78 -3.94
CA ASP A 68 17.78 -1.44 -3.57
C ASP A 68 17.80 -2.87 -4.11
N GLY A 69 18.89 -3.56 -3.97
CA GLY A 69 19.05 -4.96 -4.40
C GLY A 69 18.52 -5.97 -3.38
N GLU A 70 17.76 -5.56 -2.37
CA GLU A 70 17.22 -6.46 -1.36
C GLU A 70 16.03 -7.26 -1.89
N THR A 71 15.78 -8.43 -1.29
CA THR A 71 14.63 -9.27 -1.59
C THR A 71 13.76 -9.48 -0.35
N TYR A 72 12.45 -9.62 -0.58
CA TYR A 72 11.44 -9.60 0.47
C TYR A 72 10.58 -10.86 0.45
N GLU A 73 10.15 -11.31 1.63
CA GLU A 73 9.24 -12.45 1.77
C GLU A 73 7.83 -12.15 1.29
N VAL A 74 7.37 -10.94 1.56
CA VAL A 74 6.08 -10.44 1.12
C VAL A 74 6.29 -9.11 0.41
N VAL A 75 5.78 -8.99 -0.80
CA VAL A 75 5.81 -7.76 -1.59
C VAL A 75 4.39 -7.33 -1.90
N ILE A 76 4.00 -6.12 -1.51
CA ILE A 76 2.66 -5.59 -1.68
C ILE A 76 2.70 -4.50 -2.76
N ASP A 77 2.08 -4.74 -3.91
CA ASP A 77 1.95 -3.73 -4.97
C ASP A 77 0.71 -2.85 -4.73
N ALA A 78 0.96 -1.58 -4.40
CA ALA A 78 -0.05 -0.53 -4.21
C ALA A 78 0.19 0.67 -5.15
N THR A 79 0.81 0.45 -6.30
CA THR A 79 1.21 1.53 -7.22
C THR A 79 0.08 2.01 -8.14
N GLY A 80 -0.86 1.14 -8.50
CA GLY A 80 -1.86 1.41 -9.53
C GLY A 80 -1.28 1.43 -10.96
N SER A 81 -0.09 0.84 -11.18
CA SER A 81 0.58 0.82 -12.49
C SER A 81 1.22 -0.54 -12.79
N PRO A 82 1.37 -0.91 -14.08
CA PRO A 82 2.03 -2.16 -14.48
C PRO A 82 3.46 -2.30 -13.93
N GLY A 83 4.21 -1.21 -13.86
CA GLY A 83 5.58 -1.22 -13.34
C GLY A 83 5.69 -1.63 -11.87
N GLY A 84 4.59 -1.58 -11.09
CA GLY A 84 4.54 -2.11 -9.72
C GLY A 84 4.74 -3.61 -9.69
N MET A 85 4.05 -4.34 -10.54
CA MET A 85 4.19 -5.80 -10.63
C MET A 85 5.55 -6.24 -11.19
N GLU A 86 6.10 -5.51 -12.16
CA GLU A 86 7.46 -5.77 -12.67
C GLU A 86 8.50 -5.61 -11.56
N MET A 87 8.37 -4.54 -10.77
CA MET A 87 9.23 -4.32 -9.61
C MET A 87 9.02 -5.43 -8.56
N ALA A 88 7.78 -5.80 -8.26
CA ALA A 88 7.47 -6.84 -7.29
C ALA A 88 8.12 -8.18 -7.69
N GLN A 89 8.08 -8.55 -8.97
CA GLN A 89 8.77 -9.75 -9.48
C GLN A 89 10.27 -9.70 -9.21
N ASN A 90 10.90 -8.53 -9.33
CA ASN A 90 12.36 -8.40 -9.19
C ASN A 90 12.83 -8.44 -7.74
N ILE A 91 11.98 -8.06 -6.78
CA ILE A 91 12.35 -7.96 -5.36
C ILE A 91 11.70 -9.03 -4.47
N VAL A 92 10.77 -9.83 -4.98
CA VAL A 92 10.25 -10.96 -4.21
C VAL A 92 11.31 -12.07 -4.13
N ARG A 93 11.55 -12.60 -2.93
CA ARG A 93 12.45 -13.75 -2.77
C ARG A 93 11.83 -15.03 -3.33
N LYS A 94 12.66 -16.04 -3.57
CA LYS A 94 12.17 -17.40 -3.86
C LYS A 94 11.23 -17.87 -2.75
N ARG A 95 10.12 -18.49 -3.13
CA ARG A 95 9.03 -18.94 -2.25
C ARG A 95 8.35 -17.79 -1.47
N GLY A 96 8.49 -16.55 -1.96
CA GLY A 96 7.83 -15.38 -1.41
C GLY A 96 6.41 -15.20 -1.95
N THR A 97 5.75 -14.16 -1.45
CA THR A 97 4.37 -13.83 -1.82
C THR A 97 4.28 -12.43 -2.36
N ILE A 98 3.63 -12.26 -3.51
CA ILE A 98 3.24 -10.95 -4.04
C ILE A 98 1.76 -10.73 -3.77
N VAL A 99 1.41 -9.63 -3.13
CA VAL A 99 0.03 -9.19 -2.89
C VAL A 99 -0.31 -8.06 -3.86
N LEU A 100 -1.26 -8.30 -4.75
CA LEU A 100 -1.73 -7.32 -5.71
C LEU A 100 -2.90 -6.52 -5.14
N LYS A 101 -2.64 -5.28 -4.77
CA LYS A 101 -3.66 -4.28 -4.39
C LYS A 101 -3.95 -3.30 -5.52
N SER A 102 -3.09 -3.28 -6.54
CA SER A 102 -3.21 -2.39 -7.69
C SER A 102 -4.22 -2.92 -8.71
N THR A 103 -5.03 -2.00 -9.23
CA THR A 103 -5.81 -2.21 -10.45
C THR A 103 -5.33 -1.20 -11.50
N TYR A 104 -5.08 -1.66 -12.72
CA TYR A 104 -4.66 -0.81 -13.83
C TYR A 104 -5.28 -1.29 -15.13
N ALA A 105 -5.41 -0.37 -16.09
CA ALA A 105 -5.90 -0.69 -17.42
C ALA A 105 -4.78 -1.32 -18.27
N GLY A 106 -5.14 -2.24 -19.15
CA GLY A 106 -4.22 -2.88 -20.10
C GLY A 106 -3.66 -4.22 -19.61
N ASN A 107 -2.80 -4.77 -20.43
CA ASN A 107 -2.15 -6.06 -20.19
C ASN A 107 -0.75 -5.85 -19.63
N LEU A 108 -0.34 -6.78 -18.79
CA LEU A 108 1.02 -6.87 -18.27
C LEU A 108 1.70 -8.09 -18.88
N ASN A 109 2.90 -7.90 -19.42
CA ASN A 109 3.69 -9.00 -19.96
C ASN A 109 4.64 -9.51 -18.87
N LEU A 110 4.35 -10.70 -18.33
CA LEU A 110 5.13 -11.32 -17.26
C LEU A 110 5.75 -12.63 -17.74
N ASN A 111 6.95 -12.90 -17.28
CA ASN A 111 7.57 -14.20 -17.43
C ASN A 111 7.00 -15.18 -16.41
N MET A 112 5.93 -15.90 -16.77
CA MET A 112 5.28 -16.86 -15.87
C MET A 112 6.20 -17.99 -15.43
N SER A 113 7.20 -18.37 -16.24
CA SER A 113 8.17 -19.39 -15.83
C SER A 113 8.98 -18.96 -14.62
N TYR A 114 9.22 -17.65 -14.43
CA TYR A 114 9.90 -17.12 -13.25
C TYR A 114 9.13 -17.47 -11.96
N PHE A 115 7.81 -17.33 -11.97
CA PHE A 115 6.97 -17.64 -10.80
C PHE A 115 6.94 -19.12 -10.48
N VAL A 116 6.88 -19.96 -11.51
CA VAL A 116 6.89 -21.43 -11.35
C VAL A 116 8.25 -21.90 -10.81
N VAL A 117 9.36 -21.49 -11.42
CA VAL A 117 10.72 -21.92 -11.03
C VAL A 117 11.10 -21.45 -9.62
N ASN A 118 10.62 -20.27 -9.21
CA ASN A 118 10.92 -19.72 -7.90
C ASN A 118 9.81 -20.00 -6.85
N GLU A 119 8.79 -20.78 -7.18
CA GLU A 119 7.67 -21.13 -6.29
C GLU A 119 6.99 -19.89 -5.65
N ILE A 120 6.75 -18.82 -6.45
CA ILE A 120 6.19 -17.56 -5.95
C ILE A 120 4.67 -17.65 -5.90
N THR A 121 4.08 -17.25 -4.78
CA THR A 121 2.64 -17.09 -4.62
C THR A 121 2.20 -15.69 -5.06
N ILE A 122 1.12 -15.59 -5.84
CA ILE A 122 0.48 -14.32 -6.19
C ILE A 122 -0.93 -14.30 -5.58
N VAL A 123 -1.23 -13.28 -4.79
CA VAL A 123 -2.51 -13.10 -4.11
C VAL A 123 -3.15 -11.81 -4.59
N GLY A 124 -4.34 -11.92 -5.21
CA GLY A 124 -5.18 -10.75 -5.47
C GLY A 124 -5.90 -10.32 -4.20
N SER A 125 -5.84 -9.03 -3.86
CA SER A 125 -6.43 -8.51 -2.63
C SER A 125 -7.19 -7.21 -2.92
N ARG A 126 -8.46 -7.12 -2.54
CA ARG A 126 -9.29 -5.96 -2.88
C ARG A 126 -9.95 -5.33 -1.66
N CYS A 127 -11.13 -5.79 -1.32
CA CYS A 127 -11.95 -5.25 -0.23
C CYS A 127 -11.60 -5.94 1.09
N GLY A 128 -11.98 -5.33 2.20
CA GLY A 128 -11.78 -5.90 3.53
C GLY A 128 -12.87 -5.50 4.51
N PRO A 129 -12.78 -5.98 5.75
CA PRO A 129 -13.82 -5.82 6.77
C PRO A 129 -13.85 -4.39 7.33
N PHE A 130 -15.03 -3.77 7.35
CA PHE A 130 -15.23 -2.39 7.86
C PHE A 130 -15.17 -2.31 9.38
N GLU A 131 -15.72 -3.28 10.08
CA GLU A 131 -15.76 -3.26 11.55
C GLU A 131 -14.35 -3.24 12.20
N PRO A 132 -13.41 -4.10 11.82
CA PRO A 132 -12.04 -3.99 12.29
C PRO A 132 -11.36 -2.66 11.93
N ALA A 133 -11.66 -2.08 10.77
CA ALA A 133 -11.13 -0.77 10.38
C ALA A 133 -11.62 0.34 11.32
N LEU A 134 -12.90 0.34 11.66
CA LEU A 134 -13.49 1.27 12.64
C LEU A 134 -12.86 1.07 14.03
N ASN A 135 -12.66 -0.18 14.44
CA ASN A 135 -12.02 -0.50 15.73
C ASN A 135 -10.60 0.05 15.82
N LEU A 136 -9.79 -0.08 14.76
CA LEU A 136 -8.44 0.49 14.73
C LEU A 136 -8.47 2.02 14.85
N LEU A 137 -9.36 2.69 14.12
CA LEU A 137 -9.53 4.15 14.19
C LEU A 137 -9.97 4.60 15.58
N ASN A 138 -10.98 3.95 16.15
CA ASN A 138 -11.51 4.29 17.49
C ASN A 138 -10.46 4.11 18.60
N ARG A 139 -9.53 3.19 18.43
CA ARG A 139 -8.44 2.94 19.38
C ARG A 139 -7.20 3.81 19.11
N GLY A 140 -7.24 4.65 18.07
CA GLY A 140 -6.09 5.49 17.68
C GLY A 140 -4.86 4.71 17.24
N LEU A 141 -5.03 3.46 16.78
CA LEU A 141 -3.93 2.60 16.30
C LEU A 141 -3.51 2.90 14.86
N VAL A 142 -4.37 3.56 14.12
CA VAL A 142 -4.12 4.07 12.77
C VAL A 142 -4.69 5.48 12.66
N GLU A 143 -4.05 6.29 11.82
CA GLU A 143 -4.43 7.67 11.58
C GLU A 143 -4.89 7.84 10.12
N LEU A 144 -5.95 8.62 9.92
CA LEU A 144 -6.33 9.03 8.57
C LEU A 144 -5.36 10.12 8.08
N PRO A 145 -5.02 10.13 6.78
CA PRO A 145 -4.21 11.20 6.24
C PRO A 145 -4.93 12.53 6.37
N GLU A 146 -4.16 13.59 6.54
CA GLU A 146 -4.67 14.95 6.53
C GLU A 146 -5.48 15.21 5.25
N ILE A 147 -6.65 15.83 5.41
CA ILE A 147 -7.58 16.14 4.32
C ILE A 147 -7.60 17.65 4.14
N GLU A 148 -7.23 18.12 2.98
CA GLU A 148 -7.41 19.52 2.58
C GLU A 148 -8.89 19.74 2.25
N LEU A 149 -9.57 20.57 3.04
CA LEU A 149 -11.01 20.82 2.90
C LEU A 149 -11.25 22.06 2.05
N TRP A 150 -12.06 21.91 1.02
CA TRP A 150 -12.46 22.94 0.08
C TRP A 150 -13.97 23.27 0.20
N ASP A 151 -14.34 24.50 -0.18
CA ASP A 151 -15.75 24.80 -0.46
C ASP A 151 -16.15 24.09 -1.76
N LEU A 152 -17.40 23.62 -1.86
CA LEU A 152 -17.86 22.94 -3.07
C LEU A 152 -17.77 23.83 -4.32
N ARG A 153 -17.88 25.14 -4.16
CA ARG A 153 -17.72 26.10 -5.27
C ARG A 153 -16.31 26.18 -5.84
N ASP A 154 -15.32 25.75 -5.06
CA ASP A 154 -13.91 25.70 -5.46
C ASP A 154 -13.49 24.31 -5.99
N TYR A 155 -14.43 23.53 -6.52
CA TYR A 155 -14.16 22.14 -6.94
C TYR A 155 -13.03 22.05 -7.97
N GLU A 156 -12.93 22.98 -8.91
CA GLU A 156 -11.86 23.00 -9.92
C GLU A 156 -10.46 23.12 -9.26
N LYS A 157 -10.34 24.01 -8.26
CA LYS A 157 -9.09 24.17 -7.48
C LYS A 157 -8.77 22.90 -6.68
N ALA A 158 -9.80 22.29 -6.07
CA ALA A 158 -9.66 21.05 -5.31
C ALA A 158 -9.17 19.89 -6.20
N PHE A 159 -9.67 19.78 -7.43
CA PHE A 159 -9.23 18.77 -8.39
C PHE A 159 -7.83 19.04 -8.96
N ALA A 160 -7.44 20.31 -9.06
CA ALA A 160 -6.10 20.71 -9.48
C ALA A 160 -5.06 20.68 -8.34
N SER A 161 -5.49 20.53 -7.09
CA SER A 161 -4.61 20.47 -5.91
C SER A 161 -3.71 19.25 -5.95
N HIS A 162 -2.46 19.43 -5.55
CA HIS A 162 -1.47 18.38 -5.34
C HIS A 162 -1.50 17.82 -3.90
N SER A 163 -2.54 18.15 -3.11
CA SER A 163 -2.69 17.63 -1.76
C SER A 163 -2.78 16.10 -1.74
N PHE A 164 -2.33 15.50 -0.65
CA PHE A 164 -2.37 14.04 -0.49
C PHE A 164 -3.83 13.50 -0.50
N LYS A 165 -4.76 14.29 0.05
CA LYS A 165 -6.20 14.02 0.01
C LYS A 165 -6.99 15.34 0.04
N SER A 166 -7.83 15.58 -0.96
CA SER A 166 -8.81 16.67 -0.95
C SER A 166 -10.19 16.16 -0.56
N GLY A 167 -10.97 16.99 0.10
CA GLY A 167 -12.37 16.76 0.45
C GLY A 167 -13.19 18.06 0.34
N PHE A 168 -14.51 17.95 0.36
CA PHE A 168 -15.41 19.10 0.36
C PHE A 168 -16.12 19.21 1.71
N LYS A 169 -16.20 20.43 2.22
CA LYS A 169 -17.07 20.75 3.35
C LYS A 169 -18.40 21.29 2.84
N PHE A 170 -19.48 20.82 3.44
CA PHE A 170 -20.82 21.34 3.20
C PHE A 170 -21.18 22.27 4.37
N PRO A 171 -21.86 23.40 4.09
CA PRO A 171 -22.43 24.19 5.18
C PRO A 171 -23.42 23.33 5.98
N VAL A 172 -23.28 23.36 7.30
CA VAL A 172 -24.21 22.74 8.25
C VAL A 172 -25.40 23.66 8.43
#